data_e68d9cc1c28deecdc9e22faac551628a
#
_entry.id   e68d9cc1c28deecdc9e22faac551628a
#
_cell.length_a   1.000
_cell.length_b   1.000
_cell.length_c   1.000
_cell.angle_alpha   90.00
_cell.angle_beta   90.00
_cell.angle_gamma   90.00
#
_symmetry.space_group_name_H-M   'P 1'
#
loop_
_entity.id
_entity.type
_entity.pdbx_description
1 polymer ?
#
loop_
_entity_poly.entity_id
_entity_poly.type
_entity_poly.pdbx_seq_one_letter_code
_entity_poly.pdbx_strand_id
1 'polypeptide(L)'
;DNDGTPTVAFSSTSSSDLESVSSRSLAVVIPFASEEDVVVNYSVTGGTAGSGTDYSLSAGTLTIDPGAISGTIVIPSIVDDSADEEDETIIVTLSNPTNATLGTDVVHTVTINDNDNPPVIDFNLTSSSGDEAISSKAITVDLSEISTKSITVNYSITGTATGSGEDYTLGSGAITINAGETTGSITIASIIDDSADEPDETVIITLSSPANATLGTDIAHTFTINDNDTTPVVDFSSSTSSGVESVTSAGITLELSAASGQNVTVNYAVTGTATGSGTDYTLSSG
;
A
#
# COMPACT_ATOMS: atom_id res chain seq x y z
N ASP A 1 -67.60 -18.75 8.11
CA ASP A 1 -66.42 -18.81 7.27
C ASP A 1 -65.71 -20.12 7.52
N ASN A 2 -65.42 -20.87 6.46
CA ASN A 2 -64.73 -22.16 6.53
C ASN A 2 -63.30 -22.07 5.91
N ASP A 3 -62.86 -20.87 5.60
CA ASP A 3 -61.55 -20.66 5.04
C ASP A 3 -60.53 -20.50 6.16
N GLY A 4 -59.41 -21.21 6.02
CA GLY A 4 -58.34 -21.19 7.05
C GLY A 4 -57.61 -19.84 7.07
N THR A 5 -57.07 -19.46 8.22
CA THR A 5 -56.21 -18.29 8.36
C THR A 5 -54.98 -18.45 7.46
N PRO A 6 -54.68 -17.51 6.52
CA PRO A 6 -53.52 -17.65 5.66
C PRO A 6 -52.19 -17.56 6.41
N THR A 7 -51.15 -18.10 5.82
CA THR A 7 -49.79 -17.93 6.31
C THR A 7 -49.06 -16.84 5.49
N VAL A 8 -48.40 -15.90 6.15
CA VAL A 8 -47.64 -14.83 5.48
C VAL A 8 -46.14 -15.18 5.52
N ALA A 9 -45.48 -15.07 4.37
CA ALA A 9 -44.06 -15.40 4.20
C ALA A 9 -43.43 -14.59 3.07
N PHE A 10 -42.11 -14.49 3.05
CA PHE A 10 -41.40 -14.05 1.86
C PHE A 10 -41.56 -15.07 0.73
N SER A 11 -41.61 -14.61 -0.51
CA SER A 11 -41.64 -15.47 -1.71
C SER A 11 -40.32 -16.22 -1.95
N SER A 12 -39.22 -15.74 -1.37
CA SER A 12 -37.90 -16.35 -1.35
C SER A 12 -37.16 -15.94 -0.09
N THR A 13 -36.17 -16.73 0.34
CA THR A 13 -35.38 -16.47 1.55
C THR A 13 -34.11 -15.68 1.28
N SER A 14 -33.75 -15.46 0.01
CA SER A 14 -32.56 -14.70 -0.36
C SER A 14 -32.71 -14.03 -1.72
N SER A 15 -31.91 -12.98 -1.92
CA SER A 15 -31.70 -12.29 -3.19
C SER A 15 -30.38 -11.59 -3.19
N SER A 16 -29.86 -11.22 -4.37
CA SER A 16 -28.63 -10.44 -4.51
C SER A 16 -28.77 -9.45 -5.65
N ASP A 17 -28.15 -8.28 -5.52
CA ASP A 17 -28.02 -7.25 -6.53
C ASP A 17 -26.66 -6.57 -6.40
N LEU A 18 -26.19 -5.89 -7.44
CA LEU A 18 -25.07 -4.96 -7.35
C LEU A 18 -25.49 -3.73 -6.57
N GLU A 19 -24.58 -3.06 -5.89
CA GLU A 19 -24.85 -1.79 -5.19
C GLU A 19 -25.27 -0.66 -6.13
N SER A 20 -24.91 -0.72 -7.42
CA SER A 20 -25.41 0.20 -8.46
C SER A 20 -26.94 0.18 -8.68
N VAL A 21 -27.64 -0.76 -8.04
CA VAL A 21 -29.10 -0.81 -8.04
C VAL A 21 -29.65 0.07 -6.91
N SER A 22 -30.35 1.15 -7.25
CA SER A 22 -30.82 2.15 -6.28
C SER A 22 -31.91 1.66 -5.31
N SER A 23 -32.53 0.51 -5.54
CA SER A 23 -33.56 -0.06 -4.66
C SER A 23 -33.83 -1.53 -4.91
N ARG A 24 -34.27 -2.25 -3.87
CA ARG A 24 -34.66 -3.66 -3.96
C ARG A 24 -36.08 -3.89 -3.43
N SER A 25 -36.86 -4.66 -4.17
CA SER A 25 -38.22 -5.09 -3.80
C SER A 25 -38.21 -6.52 -3.27
N LEU A 26 -38.81 -6.73 -2.10
CA LEU A 26 -38.99 -8.04 -1.47
C LEU A 26 -40.48 -8.39 -1.52
N ALA A 27 -40.83 -9.47 -2.22
CA ALA A 27 -42.19 -9.93 -2.30
C ALA A 27 -42.58 -10.75 -1.07
N VAL A 28 -43.69 -10.36 -0.45
CA VAL A 28 -44.34 -11.10 0.66
C VAL A 28 -45.63 -11.68 0.12
N VAL A 29 -45.92 -12.94 0.39
CA VAL A 29 -47.00 -13.70 -0.20
C VAL A 29 -47.87 -14.40 0.86
N ILE A 30 -49.10 -14.61 0.49
CA ILE A 30 -50.04 -15.50 1.20
C ILE A 30 -50.60 -16.55 0.20
N PRO A 31 -50.89 -17.78 0.61
CA PRO A 31 -51.22 -18.88 -0.31
C PRO A 31 -52.61 -18.76 -0.96
N PHE A 32 -53.49 -17.95 -0.39
CA PHE A 32 -54.83 -17.65 -0.93
C PHE A 32 -55.29 -16.26 -0.45
N ALA A 33 -56.18 -15.65 -1.19
CA ALA A 33 -56.70 -14.31 -0.89
C ALA A 33 -57.49 -14.33 0.44
N SER A 34 -57.34 -13.26 1.22
CA SER A 34 -58.13 -12.97 2.42
C SER A 34 -59.25 -11.99 2.08
N GLU A 35 -60.37 -12.05 2.77
CA GLU A 35 -61.44 -11.03 2.69
C GLU A 35 -61.13 -9.82 3.57
N GLU A 36 -60.13 -9.90 4.44
CA GLU A 36 -59.67 -8.83 5.33
C GLU A 36 -58.22 -8.45 5.00
N ASP A 37 -57.83 -7.23 5.37
CA ASP A 37 -56.45 -6.82 5.32
C ASP A 37 -55.53 -7.75 6.08
N VAL A 38 -54.50 -8.30 5.45
CA VAL A 38 -53.42 -9.00 6.12
C VAL A 38 -52.28 -8.01 6.36
N VAL A 39 -52.02 -7.74 7.65
CA VAL A 39 -50.97 -6.81 8.05
C VAL A 39 -49.81 -7.60 8.70
N VAL A 40 -48.57 -7.29 8.31
CA VAL A 40 -47.35 -7.87 8.91
C VAL A 40 -46.30 -6.80 9.16
N ASN A 41 -45.69 -6.84 10.32
CA ASN A 41 -44.55 -5.98 10.63
C ASN A 41 -43.29 -6.54 9.98
N TYR A 42 -42.39 -5.63 9.57
CA TYR A 42 -41.04 -6.00 9.12
C TYR A 42 -39.98 -5.10 9.77
N SER A 43 -38.78 -5.65 9.96
CA SER A 43 -37.62 -4.92 10.45
C SER A 43 -36.33 -5.55 9.97
N VAL A 44 -35.27 -4.76 9.90
CA VAL A 44 -33.92 -5.30 9.75
C VAL A 44 -33.46 -5.85 11.09
N THR A 45 -33.04 -7.11 11.09
CA THR A 45 -32.65 -7.84 12.32
C THR A 45 -31.17 -8.23 12.34
N GLY A 46 -30.43 -7.95 11.26
CA GLY A 46 -29.02 -8.25 11.13
C GLY A 46 -28.51 -7.97 9.72
N GLY A 47 -27.29 -8.39 9.47
CA GLY A 47 -26.56 -8.17 8.24
C GLY A 47 -25.25 -7.45 8.50
N THR A 48 -24.42 -7.28 7.48
CA THR A 48 -23.14 -6.56 7.53
C THR A 48 -23.28 -5.11 7.01
N ALA A 49 -24.24 -4.87 6.11
CA ALA A 49 -24.51 -3.55 5.55
C ALA A 49 -24.97 -2.55 6.62
N GLY A 50 -24.43 -1.34 6.57
CA GLY A 50 -24.71 -0.24 7.50
C GLY A 50 -25.98 0.55 7.10
N SER A 51 -26.92 0.69 8.03
CA SER A 51 -28.10 1.53 7.79
C SER A 51 -27.72 3.00 7.76
N GLY A 52 -28.00 3.67 6.63
CA GLY A 52 -27.68 5.07 6.39
C GLY A 52 -26.35 5.30 5.66
N THR A 53 -25.52 4.29 5.53
CA THR A 53 -24.31 4.26 4.67
C THR A 53 -24.62 3.50 3.39
N ASP A 54 -25.00 2.23 3.49
CA ASP A 54 -25.09 1.32 2.34
C ASP A 54 -26.54 1.14 1.88
N TYR A 55 -27.51 1.36 2.75
CA TYR A 55 -28.94 1.33 2.44
C TYR A 55 -29.76 2.15 3.41
N SER A 56 -31.04 2.34 3.06
CA SER A 56 -32.04 2.95 3.94
C SER A 56 -33.29 2.08 4.03
N LEU A 57 -33.53 1.44 5.17
CA LEU A 57 -34.78 0.73 5.48
C LEU A 57 -35.11 0.87 6.96
N SER A 58 -36.21 1.55 7.28
CA SER A 58 -36.76 1.58 8.64
C SER A 58 -37.75 0.45 8.86
N ALA A 59 -37.90 0.01 10.11
CA ALA A 59 -38.97 -0.89 10.48
C ALA A 59 -40.33 -0.31 10.12
N GLY A 60 -41.26 -1.16 9.67
CA GLY A 60 -42.56 -0.73 9.20
C GLY A 60 -43.57 -1.87 9.19
N THR A 61 -44.69 -1.57 8.56
CA THR A 61 -45.79 -2.52 8.35
C THR A 61 -46.07 -2.66 6.85
N LEU A 62 -46.36 -3.87 6.41
CA LEU A 62 -46.88 -4.18 5.08
C LEU A 62 -48.33 -4.62 5.23
N THR A 63 -49.21 -4.03 4.42
CA THR A 63 -50.62 -4.45 4.27
C THR A 63 -50.80 -5.13 2.91
N ILE A 64 -51.39 -6.32 2.91
CA ILE A 64 -51.87 -7.04 1.74
C ILE A 64 -53.39 -6.84 1.73
N ASP A 65 -53.90 -6.09 0.74
CA ASP A 65 -55.30 -5.72 0.67
C ASP A 65 -56.23 -6.92 0.43
N PRO A 66 -57.52 -6.83 0.78
CA PRO A 66 -58.50 -7.88 0.53
C PRO A 66 -58.54 -8.31 -0.93
N GLY A 67 -58.49 -9.59 -1.19
CA GLY A 67 -58.45 -10.16 -2.53
C GLY A 67 -57.07 -10.24 -3.18
N ALA A 68 -56.07 -9.57 -2.64
CA ALA A 68 -54.66 -9.72 -3.05
C ALA A 68 -54.02 -10.96 -2.40
N ILE A 69 -52.97 -11.49 -3.05
CA ILE A 69 -52.20 -12.63 -2.55
C ILE A 69 -50.71 -12.26 -2.31
N SER A 70 -50.34 -11.02 -2.50
CA SER A 70 -48.97 -10.55 -2.29
C SER A 70 -48.92 -9.05 -1.99
N GLY A 71 -47.86 -8.65 -1.30
CA GLY A 71 -47.42 -7.27 -1.09
C GLY A 71 -45.91 -7.15 -1.27
N THR A 72 -45.39 -5.91 -1.23
CA THR A 72 -43.97 -5.66 -1.50
C THR A 72 -43.37 -4.77 -0.41
N ILE A 73 -42.28 -5.19 0.20
CA ILE A 73 -41.42 -4.34 0.99
C ILE A 73 -40.35 -3.82 0.06
N VAL A 74 -40.09 -2.52 0.06
CA VAL A 74 -39.05 -1.90 -0.74
C VAL A 74 -37.90 -1.46 0.18
N ILE A 75 -36.71 -1.89 -0.11
CA ILE A 75 -35.47 -1.32 0.43
C ILE A 75 -35.10 -0.18 -0.51
N PRO A 76 -35.28 1.08 -0.12
CA PRO A 76 -34.89 2.21 -0.95
C PRO A 76 -33.43 2.59 -0.70
N SER A 77 -32.85 3.33 -1.65
CA SER A 77 -31.55 3.97 -1.45
C SER A 77 -30.44 2.99 -1.08
N ILE A 78 -30.25 1.91 -1.87
CA ILE A 78 -28.97 1.20 -1.89
C ILE A 78 -27.97 2.19 -2.46
N VAL A 79 -26.84 2.33 -1.78
CA VAL A 79 -25.80 3.33 -2.07
C VAL A 79 -24.73 2.66 -2.90
N ASP A 80 -24.39 3.30 -4.02
CA ASP A 80 -23.31 2.95 -4.94
C ASP A 80 -22.20 3.99 -4.72
N ASP A 81 -21.02 3.57 -4.33
CA ASP A 81 -19.89 4.48 -4.17
C ASP A 81 -18.71 4.06 -5.07
N SER A 82 -17.46 4.21 -4.71
CA SER A 82 -16.32 3.82 -5.52
C SER A 82 -15.24 3.10 -4.70
N ALA A 83 -15.59 2.68 -3.49
CA ALA A 83 -14.66 1.99 -2.61
C ALA A 83 -14.76 0.48 -2.85
N ASP A 84 -13.66 -0.17 -3.16
CA ASP A 84 -13.56 -1.64 -3.18
C ASP A 84 -13.89 -2.21 -1.80
N GLU A 85 -15.02 -2.92 -1.69
CA GLU A 85 -15.60 -3.43 -0.46
C GLU A 85 -15.84 -4.95 -0.50
N GLU A 86 -16.15 -5.53 0.63
CA GLU A 86 -16.68 -6.90 0.67
C GLU A 86 -18.19 -6.88 0.40
N ASP A 87 -18.71 -7.93 -0.26
CA ASP A 87 -20.15 -8.11 -0.40
C ASP A 87 -20.85 -8.03 0.96
N GLU A 88 -21.91 -7.26 1.03
CA GLU A 88 -22.63 -7.01 2.28
C GLU A 88 -24.02 -7.62 2.32
N THR A 89 -24.61 -7.70 3.49
CA THR A 89 -25.94 -8.32 3.67
C THR A 89 -26.89 -7.46 4.49
N ILE A 90 -28.19 -7.55 4.15
CA ILE A 90 -29.32 -7.01 4.92
C ILE A 90 -30.24 -8.16 5.25
N ILE A 91 -30.54 -8.39 6.52
CA ILE A 91 -31.45 -9.44 6.97
C ILE A 91 -32.76 -8.81 7.41
N VAL A 92 -33.84 -9.06 6.66
CA VAL A 92 -35.18 -8.57 6.94
C VAL A 92 -36.04 -9.67 7.51
N THR A 93 -36.74 -9.40 8.61
CA THR A 93 -37.60 -10.38 9.31
C THR A 93 -39.02 -9.87 9.41
N LEU A 94 -39.99 -10.76 9.09
CA LEU A 94 -41.43 -10.55 9.30
C LEU A 94 -41.83 -10.90 10.73
N SER A 95 -42.78 -10.15 11.29
CA SER A 95 -43.28 -10.41 12.67
C SER A 95 -44.70 -9.89 12.86
N ASN A 96 -45.34 -10.33 13.95
CA ASN A 96 -46.64 -9.84 14.43
C ASN A 96 -47.72 -9.72 13.35
N PRO A 97 -48.08 -10.79 12.63
CA PRO A 97 -49.13 -10.72 11.61
C PRO A 97 -50.50 -10.53 12.25
N THR A 98 -51.36 -9.79 11.52
CA THR A 98 -52.78 -9.63 11.82
C THR A 98 -53.60 -10.26 10.67
N ASN A 99 -54.65 -10.98 10.97
CA ASN A 99 -55.46 -11.78 10.03
C ASN A 99 -54.65 -12.84 9.23
N ALA A 100 -53.49 -13.19 9.72
CA ALA A 100 -52.62 -14.26 9.22
C ALA A 100 -51.78 -14.89 10.34
N THR A 101 -51.13 -16.01 10.04
CA THR A 101 -50.07 -16.58 10.87
C THR A 101 -48.75 -16.51 10.13
N LEU A 102 -47.60 -16.52 10.84
CA LEU A 102 -46.31 -16.59 10.20
C LEU A 102 -46.10 -17.96 9.52
N GLY A 103 -45.61 -17.92 8.30
CA GLY A 103 -45.17 -19.10 7.55
C GLY A 103 -43.75 -19.55 7.97
N THR A 104 -43.10 -20.33 7.10
CA THR A 104 -41.71 -20.82 7.34
C THR A 104 -40.68 -19.78 6.92
N ASP A 105 -40.91 -19.07 5.84
CA ASP A 105 -39.95 -18.16 5.19
C ASP A 105 -40.20 -16.73 5.68
N VAL A 106 -39.91 -16.48 6.95
CA VAL A 106 -40.11 -15.18 7.61
C VAL A 106 -38.85 -14.34 7.68
N VAL A 107 -37.74 -14.86 7.20
CA VAL A 107 -36.45 -14.17 7.11
C VAL A 107 -36.02 -14.14 5.66
N HIS A 108 -35.59 -12.97 5.18
CA HIS A 108 -35.01 -12.79 3.85
C HIS A 108 -33.64 -12.11 3.97
N THR A 109 -32.62 -12.67 3.33
CA THR A 109 -31.29 -12.08 3.24
C THR A 109 -31.11 -11.45 1.86
N VAL A 110 -30.83 -10.17 1.82
CA VAL A 110 -30.38 -9.46 0.61
C VAL A 110 -28.88 -9.35 0.67
N THR A 111 -28.18 -9.76 -0.40
CA THR A 111 -26.76 -9.51 -0.57
C THR A 111 -26.60 -8.31 -1.52
N ILE A 112 -25.86 -7.32 -1.07
CA ILE A 112 -25.38 -6.19 -1.88
C ILE A 112 -24.00 -6.60 -2.34
N ASN A 113 -23.82 -6.77 -3.65
CA ASN A 113 -22.52 -7.15 -4.21
C ASN A 113 -21.76 -5.89 -4.61
N ASP A 114 -20.52 -5.77 -4.15
CA ASP A 114 -19.57 -4.77 -4.59
C ASP A 114 -19.36 -4.86 -6.10
N ASN A 115 -19.33 -3.74 -6.79
CA ASN A 115 -19.06 -3.65 -8.21
C ASN A 115 -17.81 -2.84 -8.56
N ASP A 116 -17.06 -2.41 -7.57
CA ASP A 116 -15.87 -1.62 -7.74
C ASP A 116 -14.62 -2.47 -7.97
N ASN A 117 -13.63 -1.87 -8.57
CA ASN A 117 -12.38 -2.57 -8.84
C ASN A 117 -11.41 -2.32 -7.68
N PRO A 118 -10.56 -3.32 -7.36
CA PRO A 118 -9.48 -3.10 -6.43
C PRO A 118 -8.60 -1.90 -6.84
N PRO A 119 -8.20 -1.04 -5.89
CA PRO A 119 -7.40 0.14 -6.20
C PRO A 119 -6.07 -0.20 -6.86
N VAL A 120 -5.53 0.74 -7.63
CA VAL A 120 -4.19 0.66 -8.20
C VAL A 120 -3.18 1.19 -7.18
N ILE A 121 -2.07 0.47 -6.98
CA ILE A 121 -1.00 0.84 -6.06
C ILE A 121 0.25 1.24 -6.85
N ASP A 122 0.79 2.44 -6.58
CA ASP A 122 1.96 3.03 -7.23
C ASP A 122 2.83 3.77 -6.21
N PHE A 123 4.10 4.02 -6.55
CA PHE A 123 4.87 5.03 -5.85
C PHE A 123 4.39 6.44 -6.24
N ASN A 124 4.29 7.32 -5.25
CA ASN A 124 3.98 8.75 -5.48
C ASN A 124 4.99 9.43 -6.42
N LEU A 125 6.25 9.04 -6.33
CA LEU A 125 7.35 9.48 -7.18
C LEU A 125 8.20 8.27 -7.57
N THR A 126 8.73 8.27 -8.79
CA THR A 126 9.64 7.21 -9.27
C THR A 126 11.10 7.43 -8.86
N SER A 127 11.44 8.64 -8.36
CA SER A 127 12.78 8.95 -7.86
C SER A 127 12.78 10.04 -6.82
N SER A 128 13.80 10.01 -5.96
CA SER A 128 14.13 11.07 -5.00
C SER A 128 15.61 10.97 -4.63
N SER A 129 16.15 11.98 -3.95
CA SER A 129 17.51 11.96 -3.43
C SER A 129 17.60 12.62 -2.06
N GLY A 130 18.71 12.44 -1.40
CA GLY A 130 19.08 13.10 -0.15
C GLY A 130 20.56 12.90 0.11
N ASP A 131 21.18 13.85 0.83
CA ASP A 131 22.56 13.71 1.27
C ASP A 131 22.66 12.61 2.32
N GLU A 132 23.79 11.91 2.44
CA GLU A 132 24.02 10.87 3.45
C GLU A 132 23.90 11.39 4.89
N ALA A 133 24.06 12.70 5.12
CA ALA A 133 23.84 13.35 6.41
C ALA A 133 22.39 13.24 6.93
N ILE A 134 21.40 12.80 6.12
CA ILE A 134 20.07 12.51 6.61
C ILE A 134 20.01 11.13 7.27
N SER A 135 19.35 11.03 8.41
CA SER A 135 19.26 9.76 9.16
C SER A 135 18.24 8.76 8.59
N SER A 136 17.30 9.21 7.76
CA SER A 136 16.26 8.37 7.16
C SER A 136 15.51 9.08 6.03
N LYS A 137 14.85 8.28 5.18
CA LYS A 137 13.95 8.77 4.11
C LYS A 137 12.71 7.89 4.04
N ALA A 138 11.53 8.51 4.14
CA ALA A 138 10.26 7.85 3.86
C ALA A 138 9.91 7.98 2.37
N ILE A 139 9.57 6.87 1.74
CA ILE A 139 9.11 6.78 0.36
C ILE A 139 7.63 6.47 0.38
N THR A 140 6.80 7.33 -0.19
CA THR A 140 5.35 7.21 -0.17
C THR A 140 4.85 6.31 -1.29
N VAL A 141 3.89 5.46 -0.95
CA VAL A 141 3.13 4.61 -1.86
C VAL A 141 1.67 5.04 -1.77
N ASP A 142 1.02 5.25 -2.91
CA ASP A 142 -0.34 5.77 -3.02
C ASP A 142 -1.28 4.71 -3.62
N LEU A 143 -2.55 4.78 -3.24
CA LEU A 143 -3.65 4.07 -3.88
C LEU A 143 -4.45 5.04 -4.76
N SER A 144 -4.95 4.55 -5.89
CA SER A 144 -5.81 5.33 -6.80
C SER A 144 -7.11 5.76 -6.15
N GLU A 145 -7.65 4.92 -5.27
CA GLU A 145 -8.95 5.08 -4.61
C GLU A 145 -8.90 4.49 -3.20
N ILE A 146 -9.90 4.82 -2.39
CA ILE A 146 -10.09 4.24 -1.07
C ILE A 146 -10.59 2.81 -1.18
N SER A 147 -10.23 1.95 -0.23
CA SER A 147 -10.81 0.63 -0.08
C SER A 147 -11.16 0.38 1.40
N THR A 148 -12.23 -0.33 1.66
CA THR A 148 -12.56 -0.79 3.02
C THR A 148 -11.79 -2.03 3.43
N LYS A 149 -11.00 -2.61 2.51
CA LYS A 149 -10.07 -3.73 2.75
C LYS A 149 -8.68 -3.20 3.10
N SER A 150 -7.98 -3.90 3.99
CA SER A 150 -6.53 -3.65 4.19
C SER A 150 -5.75 -4.16 3.00
N ILE A 151 -4.90 -3.31 2.42
CA ILE A 151 -4.06 -3.63 1.27
C ILE A 151 -2.65 -3.96 1.76
N THR A 152 -2.08 -5.06 1.29
CA THR A 152 -0.69 -5.40 1.53
C THR A 152 0.07 -5.49 0.21
N VAL A 153 1.31 -4.99 0.18
CA VAL A 153 2.20 -5.12 -0.99
C VAL A 153 3.60 -5.48 -0.53
N ASN A 154 4.20 -6.45 -1.20
CA ASN A 154 5.58 -6.82 -0.98
C ASN A 154 6.51 -5.86 -1.72
N TYR A 155 7.71 -5.67 -1.20
CA TYR A 155 8.76 -4.93 -1.89
C TYR A 155 10.12 -5.63 -1.77
N SER A 156 10.94 -5.44 -2.79
CA SER A 156 12.32 -5.90 -2.86
C SER A 156 13.26 -4.71 -3.02
N ILE A 157 14.50 -4.88 -2.56
CA ILE A 157 15.54 -3.85 -2.59
C ILE A 157 16.68 -4.31 -3.49
N THR A 158 17.16 -3.38 -4.35
CA THR A 158 18.35 -3.49 -5.18
C THR A 158 19.02 -2.11 -5.23
N GLY A 159 20.13 -1.97 -5.94
CA GLY A 159 20.83 -0.68 -6.08
C GLY A 159 22.33 -0.85 -5.96
N THR A 160 23.07 0.26 -5.88
CA THR A 160 24.52 0.28 -5.68
C THR A 160 24.89 0.43 -4.21
N ALA A 161 24.06 1.10 -3.42
CA ALA A 161 24.24 1.25 -1.98
C ALA A 161 24.15 -0.13 -1.27
N THR A 162 24.99 -0.35 -0.28
CA THR A 162 25.06 -1.58 0.49
C THR A 162 24.17 -1.50 1.73
N GLY A 163 23.14 -2.36 1.78
CA GLY A 163 22.25 -2.46 2.94
C GLY A 163 22.91 -3.10 4.16
N SER A 164 22.08 -3.43 5.17
CA SER A 164 22.51 -4.09 6.41
C SER A 164 23.36 -3.23 7.34
N GLY A 165 23.30 -1.90 7.19
CA GLY A 165 23.95 -0.94 8.09
C GLY A 165 25.35 -0.54 7.67
N GLU A 166 25.74 -0.75 6.40
CA GLU A 166 26.89 -0.08 5.80
C GLU A 166 26.47 1.33 5.36
N ASP A 167 25.60 1.46 4.35
CA ASP A 167 25.14 2.77 3.89
C ASP A 167 23.72 3.09 4.38
N TYR A 168 22.89 2.05 4.60
CA TYR A 168 21.53 2.20 5.12
C TYR A 168 21.01 0.90 5.76
N THR A 169 19.83 1.01 6.41
CA THR A 169 19.11 -0.15 6.94
C THR A 169 17.70 -0.22 6.31
N LEU A 170 17.53 -1.10 5.36
CA LEU A 170 16.23 -1.52 4.81
C LEU A 170 16.40 -2.87 4.13
N GLY A 171 15.63 -3.88 4.54
CA GLY A 171 15.54 -5.18 3.86
C GLY A 171 14.27 -5.26 3.04
N SER A 172 14.19 -6.24 2.13
CA SER A 172 12.94 -6.59 1.45
C SER A 172 11.87 -6.98 2.46
N GLY A 173 10.62 -6.63 2.20
CA GLY A 173 9.53 -6.82 3.16
C GLY A 173 8.16 -6.58 2.55
N ALA A 174 7.21 -6.21 3.38
CA ALA A 174 5.86 -5.83 2.98
C ALA A 174 5.41 -4.60 3.77
N ILE A 175 4.55 -3.79 3.17
CA ILE A 175 3.80 -2.74 3.86
C ILE A 175 2.31 -3.08 3.83
N THR A 176 1.59 -2.52 4.80
CA THR A 176 0.13 -2.58 4.87
C THR A 176 -0.41 -1.15 4.87
N ILE A 177 -1.35 -0.89 3.97
CA ILE A 177 -2.19 0.31 3.98
C ILE A 177 -3.51 -0.13 4.60
N ASN A 178 -3.89 0.49 5.72
CA ASN A 178 -5.10 0.08 6.43
C ASN A 178 -6.36 0.46 5.65
N ALA A 179 -7.45 -0.27 5.92
CA ALA A 179 -8.77 0.08 5.43
C ALA A 179 -9.09 1.56 5.67
N GLY A 180 -9.60 2.24 4.64
CA GLY A 180 -9.93 3.66 4.69
C GLY A 180 -8.76 4.63 4.48
N GLU A 181 -7.53 4.15 4.34
CA GLU A 181 -6.35 4.95 4.02
C GLU A 181 -5.98 4.81 2.53
N THR A 182 -5.42 5.86 1.94
CA THR A 182 -4.98 5.88 0.53
C THR A 182 -3.47 5.96 0.38
N THR A 183 -2.72 5.99 1.49
CA THR A 183 -1.26 6.14 1.45
C THR A 183 -0.57 5.20 2.44
N GLY A 184 0.61 4.74 2.04
CA GLY A 184 1.54 4.03 2.91
C GLY A 184 2.95 4.54 2.73
N SER A 185 3.91 4.06 3.53
CA SER A 185 5.31 4.45 3.37
C SER A 185 6.28 3.32 3.64
N ILE A 186 7.38 3.30 2.88
CA ILE A 186 8.54 2.47 3.12
C ILE A 186 9.66 3.40 3.59
N THR A 187 10.26 3.11 4.75
CA THR A 187 11.30 3.98 5.31
C THR A 187 12.68 3.35 5.12
N ILE A 188 13.54 4.03 4.38
CA ILE A 188 14.98 3.79 4.36
C ILE A 188 15.51 4.41 5.66
N ALA A 189 16.00 3.58 6.57
CA ALA A 189 16.45 4.01 7.90
C ALA A 189 17.96 3.89 8.04
N SER A 190 18.52 4.59 9.04
CA SER A 190 19.94 4.54 9.37
C SER A 190 20.82 4.76 8.15
N ILE A 191 20.53 5.81 7.37
CA ILE A 191 21.45 6.28 6.33
C ILE A 191 22.71 6.74 7.09
N ILE A 192 23.87 6.26 6.64
CA ILE A 192 25.17 6.45 7.32
C ILE A 192 25.90 7.61 6.62
N ASP A 193 26.35 8.55 7.43
CA ASP A 193 27.18 9.67 7.06
C ASP A 193 28.59 9.38 7.55
N ASP A 194 29.57 9.26 6.67
CA ASP A 194 30.94 9.02 7.08
C ASP A 194 31.86 10.22 6.71
N SER A 195 33.03 10.05 6.27
CA SER A 195 33.96 11.14 5.88
C SER A 195 34.85 10.76 4.70
N ALA A 196 34.45 9.74 3.95
CA ALA A 196 35.17 9.26 2.79
C ALA A 196 34.49 9.76 1.53
N ASP A 197 35.21 10.52 0.69
CA ASP A 197 34.76 10.90 -0.66
C ASP A 197 34.40 9.65 -1.47
N GLU A 198 33.13 9.49 -1.81
CA GLU A 198 32.52 8.33 -2.46
C GLU A 198 31.65 8.74 -3.69
N PRO A 199 31.30 7.81 -4.59
CA PRO A 199 30.28 8.08 -5.59
C PRO A 199 28.89 8.10 -4.98
N ASP A 200 27.99 8.93 -5.52
CA ASP A 200 26.56 8.83 -5.23
C ASP A 200 26.05 7.41 -5.43
N GLU A 201 25.27 6.91 -4.50
CA GLU A 201 24.75 5.56 -4.50
C GLU A 201 23.23 5.47 -4.58
N THR A 202 22.70 4.31 -4.94
CA THR A 202 21.25 4.16 -5.16
C THR A 202 20.68 3.02 -4.32
N VAL A 203 19.45 3.27 -3.83
CA VAL A 203 18.53 2.27 -3.26
C VAL A 203 17.31 2.20 -4.16
N ILE A 204 17.08 1.06 -4.81
CA ILE A 204 15.95 0.84 -5.71
C ILE A 204 14.94 -0.06 -5.03
N ILE A 205 13.75 0.44 -4.78
CA ILE A 205 12.64 -0.27 -4.15
C ILE A 205 11.65 -0.68 -5.26
N THR A 206 11.27 -1.94 -5.33
CA THR A 206 10.33 -2.44 -6.33
C THR A 206 9.16 -3.15 -5.67
N LEU A 207 7.92 -2.70 -5.94
CA LEU A 207 6.67 -3.29 -5.44
C LEU A 207 6.34 -4.58 -6.19
N SER A 208 5.70 -5.53 -5.50
CA SER A 208 5.27 -6.80 -6.07
C SER A 208 4.15 -7.46 -5.28
N SER A 209 3.37 -8.33 -5.93
CA SER A 209 2.38 -9.21 -5.31
C SER A 209 1.45 -8.49 -4.32
N PRO A 210 0.71 -7.47 -4.74
CA PRO A 210 -0.27 -6.84 -3.87
C PRO A 210 -1.43 -7.79 -3.57
N ALA A 211 -2.05 -7.64 -2.40
CA ALA A 211 -3.32 -8.25 -2.04
C ALA A 211 -4.36 -7.13 -1.85
N ASN A 212 -5.56 -7.33 -2.36
CA ASN A 212 -6.66 -6.38 -2.40
C ASN A 212 -6.34 -5.09 -3.20
N ALA A 213 -5.38 -5.15 -4.12
CA ALA A 213 -5.01 -4.06 -5.02
C ALA A 213 -4.39 -4.64 -6.30
N THR A 214 -4.24 -3.81 -7.32
CA THR A 214 -3.49 -4.11 -8.53
C THR A 214 -2.26 -3.21 -8.63
N LEU A 215 -1.15 -3.71 -9.22
CA LEU A 215 0.02 -2.88 -9.49
C LEU A 215 -0.27 -1.92 -10.64
N GLY A 216 0.14 -0.67 -10.49
CA GLY A 216 0.13 0.33 -11.55
C GLY A 216 1.37 0.31 -12.42
N THR A 217 1.79 1.47 -12.87
CA THR A 217 2.95 1.65 -13.76
C THR A 217 4.21 2.07 -13.01
N ASP A 218 4.06 2.81 -11.92
CA ASP A 218 5.15 3.39 -11.13
C ASP A 218 5.51 2.47 -9.94
N ILE A 219 5.87 1.23 -10.27
CA ILE A 219 6.15 0.16 -9.28
C ILE A 219 7.59 0.17 -8.77
N ALA A 220 8.45 1.04 -9.26
CA ALA A 220 9.84 1.16 -8.83
C ALA A 220 10.17 2.60 -8.44
N HIS A 221 10.86 2.77 -7.30
CA HIS A 221 11.38 4.05 -6.83
C HIS A 221 12.89 3.95 -6.65
N THR A 222 13.63 4.90 -7.21
CA THR A 222 15.07 5.05 -7.00
C THR A 222 15.34 6.19 -6.03
N PHE A 223 15.90 5.88 -4.87
CA PHE A 223 16.45 6.88 -3.97
C PHE A 223 17.97 6.96 -4.17
N THR A 224 18.49 8.16 -4.41
CA THR A 224 19.93 8.42 -4.52
C THR A 224 20.44 8.99 -3.21
N ILE A 225 21.43 8.34 -2.61
CA ILE A 225 22.22 8.84 -1.48
C ILE A 225 23.34 9.65 -2.10
N ASN A 226 23.35 10.96 -1.86
CA ASN A 226 24.39 11.84 -2.38
C ASN A 226 25.53 11.89 -1.36
N ASP A 227 26.76 11.67 -1.85
CA ASP A 227 27.97 11.95 -1.09
C ASP A 227 28.08 13.45 -0.79
N ASN A 228 28.40 13.79 0.43
CA ASN A 228 28.57 15.18 0.88
C ASN A 228 30.01 15.53 1.26
N ASP A 229 30.93 14.58 1.10
CA ASP A 229 32.33 14.73 1.47
C ASP A 229 33.19 15.36 0.38
N THR A 230 34.29 15.92 0.79
CA THR A 230 35.18 16.63 -0.14
C THR A 230 36.25 15.70 -0.69
N THR A 231 36.42 15.74 -2.02
CA THR A 231 37.54 15.04 -2.68
C THR A 231 38.89 15.36 -2.01
N PRO A 232 39.61 14.34 -1.54
CA PRO A 232 40.83 14.54 -0.81
C PRO A 232 41.97 15.13 -1.67
N VAL A 233 42.79 15.95 -1.07
CA VAL A 233 44.02 16.48 -1.68
C VAL A 233 45.17 15.52 -1.41
N VAL A 234 46.01 15.28 -2.44
CA VAL A 234 47.22 14.50 -2.35
C VAL A 234 48.43 15.40 -2.15
N ASP A 235 49.14 15.25 -1.08
CA ASP A 235 50.37 16.01 -0.81
C ASP A 235 51.54 15.10 -0.38
N PHE A 236 52.76 15.62 -0.49
CA PHE A 236 53.89 14.96 0.16
C PHE A 236 53.81 15.18 1.67
N SER A 237 54.03 14.11 2.45
CA SER A 237 54.05 14.20 3.93
C SER A 237 55.20 15.14 4.42
N SER A 238 56.23 15.33 3.59
CA SER A 238 57.31 16.29 3.80
C SER A 238 57.81 16.86 2.48
N SER A 239 57.94 18.17 2.40
CA SER A 239 58.44 18.89 1.19
C SER A 239 59.94 18.67 0.95
N THR A 240 60.70 18.20 1.95
CA THR A 240 62.15 17.94 1.87
C THR A 240 62.53 16.72 2.65
N SER A 241 63.51 16.00 2.16
CA SER A 241 64.17 14.92 2.90
C SER A 241 65.66 14.90 2.56
N SER A 242 66.47 14.33 3.47
CA SER A 242 67.90 14.18 3.23
C SER A 242 68.39 12.83 3.75
N GLY A 243 69.41 12.28 3.12
CA GLY A 243 70.03 11.03 3.56
C GLY A 243 71.52 11.03 3.16
N VAL A 244 72.32 10.14 3.74
CA VAL A 244 73.71 9.84 3.37
C VAL A 244 73.71 8.84 2.21
N GLU A 245 74.68 8.91 1.29
CA GLU A 245 74.79 8.02 0.11
C GLU A 245 74.89 6.53 0.47
N SER A 246 75.25 6.18 1.71
CA SER A 246 75.22 4.79 2.14
C SER A 246 73.84 4.19 2.37
N VAL A 247 72.76 5.01 2.27
CA VAL A 247 71.39 4.55 2.32
C VAL A 247 71.01 3.96 0.96
N THR A 248 70.56 2.69 0.96
CA THR A 248 70.23 1.94 -0.25
C THR A 248 68.83 2.24 -0.82
N SER A 249 67.95 2.89 -0.04
CA SER A 249 66.63 3.33 -0.45
C SER A 249 66.12 4.49 0.40
N ALA A 250 65.43 5.42 -0.21
CA ALA A 250 64.71 6.51 0.47
C ALA A 250 63.24 6.41 0.14
N GLY A 251 62.38 6.39 1.17
CA GLY A 251 60.92 6.44 1.01
C GLY A 251 60.45 7.88 0.91
N ILE A 252 59.60 8.15 -0.06
CA ILE A 252 58.85 9.41 -0.19
C ILE A 252 57.39 9.09 0.03
N THR A 253 56.81 9.63 1.11
CA THR A 253 55.41 9.36 1.50
C THR A 253 54.50 10.42 0.94
N LEU A 254 53.42 9.99 0.35
CA LEU A 254 52.25 10.80 -0.03
C LEU A 254 51.14 10.57 1.01
N GLU A 255 50.42 11.62 1.31
CA GLU A 255 49.28 11.60 2.24
C GLU A 255 48.06 12.20 1.56
N LEU A 256 46.85 11.69 1.90
CA LEU A 256 45.59 12.25 1.56
C LEU A 256 45.10 13.14 2.71
N SER A 257 44.46 14.26 2.39
CA SER A 257 43.87 15.17 3.38
C SER A 257 42.66 14.55 4.12
N ALA A 258 41.97 13.57 3.51
CA ALA A 258 40.86 12.81 4.05
C ALA A 258 40.85 11.39 3.48
N ALA A 259 40.03 10.52 4.02
CA ALA A 259 39.78 9.21 3.43
C ALA A 259 39.08 9.34 2.06
N SER A 260 39.25 8.32 1.21
CA SER A 260 38.51 8.18 -0.04
C SER A 260 38.06 6.74 -0.18
N GLY A 261 36.80 6.51 -0.46
CA GLY A 261 36.23 5.22 -0.84
C GLY A 261 36.62 4.79 -2.26
N GLN A 262 37.31 5.67 -3.00
CA GLN A 262 37.78 5.41 -4.35
C GLN A 262 39.31 5.28 -4.41
N ASN A 263 39.81 4.57 -5.45
CA ASN A 263 41.26 4.51 -5.72
C ASN A 263 41.76 5.86 -6.20
N VAL A 264 42.68 6.47 -5.43
CA VAL A 264 43.35 7.71 -5.81
C VAL A 264 44.62 7.41 -6.55
N THR A 265 44.84 7.96 -7.71
CA THR A 265 46.05 7.83 -8.52
C THR A 265 46.67 9.19 -8.75
N VAL A 266 48.00 9.27 -8.65
CA VAL A 266 48.75 10.49 -8.89
C VAL A 266 49.95 10.22 -9.79
N ASN A 267 50.15 11.05 -10.80
CA ASN A 267 51.32 11.01 -11.62
C ASN A 267 52.44 11.83 -10.97
N TYR A 268 53.65 11.31 -10.98
CA TYR A 268 54.81 12.04 -10.48
C TYR A 268 55.90 12.10 -11.53
N ALA A 269 56.69 13.16 -11.49
CA ALA A 269 57.87 13.37 -12.34
C ALA A 269 59.13 13.54 -11.47
N VAL A 270 60.21 12.94 -11.90
CA VAL A 270 61.50 13.07 -11.24
C VAL A 270 62.38 14.03 -12.02
N THR A 271 62.84 15.10 -11.36
CA THR A 271 63.79 16.09 -11.92
C THR A 271 64.84 16.40 -10.87
N GLY A 272 65.97 16.96 -11.30
CA GLY A 272 67.06 17.37 -10.39
C GLY A 272 68.44 17.30 -11.03
N THR A 273 69.46 17.45 -10.22
CA THR A 273 70.87 17.39 -10.63
C THR A 273 71.47 16.02 -10.50
N ALA A 274 70.88 15.13 -9.68
CA ALA A 274 71.29 13.74 -9.55
C ALA A 274 70.93 12.93 -10.82
N THR A 275 71.78 12.01 -11.23
CA THR A 275 71.63 11.24 -12.48
C THR A 275 70.85 9.96 -12.18
N GLY A 276 69.71 9.81 -12.83
CA GLY A 276 68.86 8.62 -12.76
C GLY A 276 69.44 7.43 -13.52
N SER A 277 68.60 6.40 -13.75
CA SER A 277 68.90 5.17 -14.50
C SER A 277 70.01 4.29 -13.88
N GLY A 278 70.12 4.35 -12.57
CA GLY A 278 71.04 3.47 -11.81
C GLY A 278 72.42 4.06 -11.59
N THR A 279 72.68 5.33 -11.89
CA THR A 279 73.92 6.02 -11.54
C THR A 279 73.88 6.49 -10.08
N ASP A 280 72.98 7.45 -9.78
CA ASP A 280 72.77 7.96 -8.43
C ASP A 280 71.48 7.39 -7.79
N TYR A 281 70.48 7.09 -8.61
CA TYR A 281 69.20 6.48 -8.20
C TYR A 281 68.50 5.75 -9.35
N THR A 282 67.45 4.93 -9.02
CA THR A 282 66.74 4.13 -10.01
C THR A 282 65.22 4.50 -10.14
N LEU A 283 64.76 5.61 -9.56
CA LEU A 283 63.37 6.06 -9.68
C LEU A 283 63.15 6.78 -11.04
N SER A 284 62.12 6.32 -11.78
CA SER A 284 61.62 6.98 -12.99
C SER A 284 60.28 7.67 -12.73
N SER A 285 59.88 8.62 -13.58
CA SER A 285 58.52 9.18 -13.53
C SER A 285 57.47 8.09 -13.72
N GLY A 286 56.39 8.19 -13.08
CA GLY A 286 55.31 7.18 -13.07
C GLY A 286 53.99 7.76 -12.67
#